data_c5bd7c63ad5d2dff900315658dd8df56
#
_entry.id   c5bd7c63ad5d2dff900315658dd8df56
#
_cell.length_a   1.000
_cell.length_b   1.000
_cell.length_c   1.000
_cell.angle_alpha   90.00
_cell.angle_beta   90.00
_cell.angle_gamma   90.00
#
_symmetry.space_group_name_H-M   'P 1'
#
loop_
_entity.id
_entity.type
_entity.pdbx_description
1 polymer ?
#
loop_
_entity_poly.entity_id
_entity_poly.type
_entity_poly.pdbx_seq_one_letter_code
_entity_poly.pdbx_strand_id
1 'polypeptide(L)'
;MTAGEIVEIRASLKMTQEQLAQLLGVHGLTVSKWERAISKPNPNQEALLRAAAGAARQSPEIGPAIVAALVGAGVGVALFYLLRAAFEPPLPPPEPEAGTVPARRRRT
;
A
#
# COMPACT_ATOMS: atom_id res chain seq x y z
N MET A 1 5.12 15.32 8.92
CA MET A 1 3.97 15.13 8.01
C MET A 1 2.82 16.01 8.46
N THR A 2 2.24 16.75 7.55
CA THR A 2 1.15 17.67 7.87
C THR A 2 -0.20 17.00 7.72
N ALA A 3 -1.23 17.64 8.31
CA ALA A 3 -2.60 17.15 8.17
C ALA A 3 -3.01 17.09 6.69
N GLY A 4 -2.63 18.10 5.92
CA GLY A 4 -2.94 18.14 4.48
C GLY A 4 -2.29 16.99 3.72
N GLU A 5 -1.06 16.63 4.06
CA GLU A 5 -0.40 15.49 3.44
C GLU A 5 -1.13 14.18 3.71
N ILE A 6 -1.64 14.02 4.92
CA ILE A 6 -2.38 12.82 5.28
C ILE A 6 -3.68 12.72 4.47
N VAL A 7 -4.39 13.84 4.33
CA VAL A 7 -5.59 13.89 3.50
C VAL A 7 -5.28 13.54 2.05
N GLU A 8 -4.19 14.08 1.52
CA GLU A 8 -3.79 13.79 0.14
C GLU A 8 -3.45 12.33 -0.07
N ILE A 9 -2.73 11.73 0.88
CA ILE A 9 -2.37 10.32 0.79
C ILE A 9 -3.64 9.47 0.78
N ARG A 10 -4.56 9.77 1.71
CA ARG A 10 -5.81 9.02 1.79
C ARG A 10 -6.62 9.18 0.50
N ALA A 11 -6.69 10.38 -0.03
CA ALA A 11 -7.41 10.65 -1.27
C ALA A 11 -6.79 9.93 -2.46
N SER A 12 -5.46 9.88 -2.52
CA SER A 12 -4.77 9.20 -3.62
C SER A 12 -4.99 7.69 -3.57
N LEU A 13 -5.22 7.14 -2.39
CA LEU A 13 -5.55 5.73 -2.20
C LEU A 13 -7.04 5.46 -2.33
N LYS A 14 -7.85 6.52 -2.44
CA LYS A 14 -9.31 6.41 -2.53
C LYS A 14 -9.89 5.63 -1.36
N MET A 15 -9.36 5.90 -0.18
CA MET A 15 -9.80 5.26 1.07
C MET A 15 -10.59 6.22 1.93
N THR A 16 -11.50 5.65 2.75
CA THR A 16 -12.13 6.39 3.82
C THR A 16 -11.17 6.48 5.00
N GLN A 17 -11.47 7.38 5.96
CA GLN A 17 -10.69 7.45 7.20
C GLN A 17 -10.67 6.11 7.92
N GLU A 18 -11.81 5.43 7.92
CA GLU A 18 -11.94 4.12 8.57
C GLU A 18 -11.02 3.10 7.92
N GLN A 19 -10.99 3.06 6.59
CA GLN A 19 -10.17 2.10 5.86
C GLN A 19 -8.70 2.36 6.08
N LEU A 20 -8.28 3.62 6.05
CA LEU A 20 -6.88 3.97 6.32
C LEU A 20 -6.52 3.59 7.76
N ALA A 21 -7.42 3.85 8.69
CA ALA A 21 -7.20 3.49 10.10
C ALA A 21 -7.02 1.97 10.26
N GLN A 22 -7.85 1.18 9.58
CA GLN A 22 -7.70 -0.27 9.61
C GLN A 22 -6.35 -0.71 9.08
N LEU A 23 -5.90 -0.12 7.98
CA LEU A 23 -4.61 -0.46 7.39
C LEU A 23 -3.46 -0.16 8.35
N LEU A 24 -3.56 0.94 9.09
CA LEU A 24 -2.52 1.37 10.02
C LEU A 24 -2.68 0.77 11.42
N GLY A 25 -3.75 0.02 11.66
CA GLY A 25 -3.98 -0.59 12.97
C GLY A 25 -4.41 0.39 14.05
N VAL A 26 -5.11 1.46 13.68
CA VAL A 26 -5.59 2.48 14.62
C VAL A 26 -7.09 2.67 14.43
N HIS A 27 -7.70 3.44 15.33
CA HIS A 27 -9.12 3.78 15.21
C HIS A 27 -9.32 4.86 14.15
N GLY A 28 -10.49 4.85 13.52
CA GLY A 28 -10.86 5.90 12.56
C GLY A 28 -10.78 7.29 13.16
N LEU A 29 -11.13 7.43 14.44
CA LEU A 29 -11.03 8.70 15.14
C LEU A 29 -9.59 9.21 15.18
N THR A 30 -8.61 8.32 15.28
CA THR A 30 -7.20 8.69 15.27
C THR A 30 -6.83 9.35 13.95
N VAL A 31 -7.23 8.75 12.82
CA VAL A 31 -6.98 9.35 11.51
C VAL A 31 -7.70 10.70 11.40
N SER A 32 -8.93 10.78 11.89
CA SER A 32 -9.66 12.04 11.90
C SER A 32 -8.91 13.12 12.66
N LYS A 33 -8.32 12.78 13.81
CA LYS A 33 -7.55 13.74 14.59
C LYS A 33 -6.31 14.21 13.84
N TRP A 34 -5.64 13.30 13.13
CA TRP A 34 -4.48 13.68 12.32
C TRP A 34 -4.88 14.69 11.24
N GLU A 35 -6.01 14.43 10.57
CA GLU A 35 -6.47 15.28 9.47
C GLU A 35 -6.98 16.63 9.95
N ARG A 36 -7.36 16.72 11.23
CA ARG A 36 -7.77 17.99 11.84
C ARG A 36 -6.62 18.67 12.59
N ALA A 37 -5.41 18.13 12.47
CA ALA A 37 -4.21 18.66 13.12
C ALA A 37 -4.29 18.67 14.64
N ILE A 38 -5.12 17.78 15.23
CA ILE A 38 -5.24 17.66 16.68
C ILE A 38 -4.12 16.80 17.24
N SER A 39 -3.71 15.79 16.49
CA SER A 39 -2.59 14.94 16.85
C SER A 39 -1.78 14.59 15.62
N LYS A 40 -0.65 13.92 15.80
CA LYS A 40 0.24 13.55 14.70
C LYS A 40 0.52 12.06 14.73
N PRO A 41 0.73 11.43 13.56
CA PRO A 41 1.17 10.05 13.55
C PRO A 41 2.57 9.92 14.15
N ASN A 42 2.83 8.78 14.78
CA ASN A 42 4.18 8.49 15.27
C ASN A 42 5.09 8.11 14.10
N PRO A 43 6.43 7.97 14.32
CA PRO A 43 7.34 7.67 13.22
C PRO A 43 7.01 6.40 12.43
N ASN A 44 6.53 5.35 13.10
CA ASN A 44 6.15 4.12 12.41
C ASN A 44 4.93 4.33 11.53
N GLN A 45 3.93 5.03 12.04
CA GLN A 45 2.72 5.35 11.29
C GLN A 45 3.04 6.26 10.11
N GLU A 46 3.93 7.22 10.33
CA GLU A 46 4.36 8.13 9.27
C GLU A 46 5.09 7.36 8.17
N ALA A 47 5.95 6.40 8.54
CA ALA A 47 6.64 5.57 7.56
C ALA A 47 5.66 4.78 6.70
N LEU A 48 4.60 4.22 7.31
CA LEU A 48 3.57 3.50 6.57
C LEU A 48 2.80 4.43 5.64
N LEU A 49 2.51 5.63 6.09
CA LEU A 49 1.82 6.62 5.26
C LEU A 49 2.67 7.02 4.06
N ARG A 50 3.97 7.21 4.26
CA ARG A 50 4.87 7.54 3.16
C ARG A 50 5.00 6.37 2.18
N ALA A 51 5.04 5.14 2.70
CA ALA A 51 5.05 3.96 1.85
C ALA A 51 3.78 3.88 1.02
N ALA A 52 2.64 4.19 1.63
CA ALA A 52 1.37 4.20 0.92
C ALA A 52 1.36 5.25 -0.19
N ALA A 53 1.90 6.43 0.10
CA ALA A 53 2.00 7.49 -0.90
C ALA A 53 2.88 7.07 -2.08
N GLY A 54 3.99 6.41 -1.79
CA GLY A 54 4.88 5.89 -2.85
C GLY A 54 4.20 4.83 -3.69
N ALA A 55 3.48 3.92 -3.06
CA ALA A 55 2.75 2.87 -3.76
C ALA A 55 1.68 3.46 -4.68
N ALA A 56 0.96 4.48 -4.20
CA ALA A 56 -0.08 5.12 -5.00
C ALA A 56 0.50 5.81 -6.23
N ARG A 57 1.70 6.36 -6.12
CA ARG A 57 2.35 7.01 -7.27
C ARG A 57 2.80 6.00 -8.30
N GLN A 58 3.29 4.84 -7.86
CA GLN A 58 3.76 3.80 -8.78
C GLN A 58 2.62 3.02 -9.41
N SER A 59 1.53 2.86 -8.68
CA SER A 59 0.39 2.08 -9.14
C SER A 59 -0.89 2.77 -8.68
N PRO A 60 -1.51 3.60 -9.53
CA PRO A 60 -2.73 4.31 -9.14
C PRO A 60 -3.87 3.39 -8.71
N GLU A 61 -3.81 2.12 -9.09
CA GLU A 61 -4.86 1.16 -8.76
C GLU A 61 -4.60 0.42 -7.46
N ILE A 62 -3.49 0.73 -6.77
CA ILE A 62 -3.14 0.01 -5.55
C ILE A 62 -4.16 0.26 -4.43
N GLY A 63 -4.74 1.46 -4.38
CA GLY A 63 -5.72 1.79 -3.36
C GLY A 63 -6.92 0.86 -3.39
N PRO A 64 -7.62 0.74 -4.52
CA PRO A 64 -8.73 -0.21 -4.63
C PRO A 64 -8.33 -1.65 -4.32
N ALA A 65 -7.14 -2.08 -4.72
CA ALA A 65 -6.66 -3.42 -4.43
C ALA A 65 -6.45 -3.63 -2.93
N ILE A 66 -5.89 -2.63 -2.25
CA ILE A 66 -5.70 -2.69 -0.80
C ILE A 66 -7.05 -2.72 -0.08
N VAL A 67 -8.00 -1.90 -0.52
CA VAL A 67 -9.34 -1.89 0.07
C VAL A 67 -10.01 -3.26 -0.10
N ALA A 68 -9.92 -3.85 -1.28
CA ALA A 68 -10.47 -5.16 -1.52
C ALA A 68 -9.83 -6.21 -0.61
N ALA A 69 -8.53 -6.12 -0.39
CA ALA A 69 -7.83 -7.02 0.52
C ALA A 69 -8.26 -6.81 1.97
N LEU A 70 -8.47 -5.56 2.39
CA LEU A 70 -8.96 -5.28 3.74
C LEU A 70 -10.31 -5.94 4.00
N VAL A 71 -11.21 -5.86 3.02
CA VAL A 71 -12.55 -6.42 3.16
C VAL A 71 -12.53 -7.94 3.05
N GLY A 72 -11.77 -8.49 2.11
CA GLY A 72 -11.83 -9.91 1.80
C GLY A 72 -10.83 -10.77 2.55
N ALA A 73 -9.62 -10.29 2.78
CA ALA A 73 -8.53 -11.10 3.33
C ALA A 73 -7.96 -10.55 4.64
N GLY A 74 -8.25 -9.29 4.97
CA GLY A 74 -7.84 -8.70 6.24
C GLY A 74 -6.63 -7.79 6.13
N VAL A 75 -6.34 -7.13 7.25
CA VAL A 75 -5.32 -6.08 7.33
C VAL A 75 -3.93 -6.60 6.98
N GLY A 76 -3.60 -7.81 7.41
CA GLY A 76 -2.27 -8.37 7.16
C GLY A 76 -1.97 -8.52 5.68
N VAL A 77 -2.92 -8.99 4.90
CA VAL A 77 -2.76 -9.15 3.46
C VAL A 77 -2.73 -7.79 2.78
N ALA A 78 -3.60 -6.87 3.20
CA ALA A 78 -3.61 -5.52 2.64
C ALA A 78 -2.28 -4.83 2.88
N LEU A 79 -1.73 -4.96 4.07
CA LEU A 79 -0.44 -4.38 4.42
C LEU A 79 0.69 -5.00 3.62
N PHE A 80 0.62 -6.32 3.41
CA PHE A 80 1.60 -7.02 2.59
C PHE A 80 1.62 -6.47 1.16
N TYR A 81 0.44 -6.28 0.56
CA TYR A 81 0.36 -5.69 -0.79
C TYR A 81 0.93 -4.28 -0.82
N LEU A 82 0.59 -3.48 0.19
CA LEU A 82 1.09 -2.11 0.27
C LEU A 82 2.61 -2.08 0.33
N LEU A 83 3.19 -2.84 1.24
CA LEU A 83 4.63 -2.83 1.45
C LEU A 83 5.36 -3.39 0.25
N ARG A 84 4.80 -4.41 -0.37
CA ARG A 84 5.39 -4.97 -1.58
C ARG A 84 5.41 -3.93 -2.70
N ALA A 85 4.30 -3.23 -2.91
CA ALA A 85 4.23 -2.22 -3.97
C ALA A 85 5.15 -1.04 -3.69
N ALA A 86 5.36 -0.71 -2.41
CA ALA A 86 6.14 0.47 -2.03
C ALA A 86 7.65 0.21 -2.04
N PHE A 87 8.08 -1.00 -1.65
CA PHE A 87 9.49 -1.26 -1.39
C PHE A 87 10.14 -2.24 -2.34
N GLU A 88 9.38 -2.97 -3.12
CA GLU A 88 9.95 -3.86 -4.10
C GLU A 88 9.96 -3.20 -5.47
N PRO A 89 11.04 -3.36 -6.22
CA PRO A 89 11.03 -2.84 -7.59
C PRO A 89 9.96 -3.57 -8.40
N PRO A 90 9.48 -2.93 -9.48
CA PRO A 90 8.55 -3.62 -10.37
C PRO A 90 9.15 -4.95 -10.79
N LEU A 91 8.35 -5.99 -10.77
CA LEU A 91 8.82 -7.29 -11.20
C LEU A 91 9.27 -7.19 -12.65
N PRO A 92 10.45 -7.75 -12.98
CA PRO A 92 10.85 -7.80 -14.37
C PRO A 92 9.80 -8.62 -15.14
N PRO A 93 9.60 -8.33 -16.43
CA PRO A 93 8.70 -9.16 -17.22
C PRO A 93 9.17 -10.61 -17.14
N PRO A 94 8.25 -11.58 -17.15
CA PRO A 94 8.64 -12.99 -17.09
C PRO A 94 9.58 -13.28 -18.25
N GLU A 95 10.69 -13.96 -17.95
CA GLU A 95 11.64 -14.31 -18.99
C GLU A 95 10.99 -15.31 -19.94
N PRO A 96 11.21 -15.15 -21.21
CA PRO A 96 10.68 -16.14 -22.14
C PRO A 96 11.25 -17.49 -21.80
N GLU A 97 11.17 -17.75 -20.95
CA GLU A 97 11.49 -18.76 -20.44
C GLU A 97 11.60 -19.39 -20.10
N ALA A 98 11.97 -19.37 -19.89
CA ALA A 98 12.14 -19.76 -19.45
C ALA A 98 11.99 -20.45 -19.26
N GLY A 99 11.94 -20.27 -19.67
CA GLY A 99 11.86 -20.72 -19.81
C GLY A 99 11.85 -21.37 -19.82
N THR A 100 11.68 -21.33 -20.26
CA THR A 100 11.85 -21.78 -20.55
C THR A 100 12.40 -22.29 -20.74
N VAL A 101 12.56 -22.60 -20.76
CA VAL A 101 13.22 -23.08 -21.04
C VAL A 101 13.33 -23.77 -21.11
N PRO A 102 13.52 -24.06 -21.51
CA PRO A 102 13.83 -24.77 -21.73
C PRO A 102 14.05 -25.33 -21.90
N ALA A 103 14.12 -25.55 -22.14
CA ALA A 103 14.53 -25.96 -22.51
C ALA A 103 15.17 -26.37 -22.48
N ARG A 104 15.24 -26.48 -22.57
CA ARG A 104 15.87 -26.77 -22.62
C ARG A 104 16.32 -27.42 -22.34
N ARG A 105 16.26 -27.57 -22.51
CA ARG A 105 16.51 -28.06 -22.42
C ARG A 105 16.80 -28.75 -22.53
N ARG A 106 16.81 -28.85 -22.92
CA ARG A 106 17.02 -29.43 -23.28
C ARG A 106 17.52 -30.14 -23.57
N ARG A 107 17.76 -30.31 -23.65
CA ARG A 107 18.29 -30.94 -24.05
C ARG A 107 18.81 -31.62 -24.24
N THR A 108 19.25 -31.67 -24.16
CA THR A 108 19.55 -32.34 -24.51
C THR A 108 19.54 -32.73 -24.55
#